data_be679128dc2a3b6f2a41d24228687e2d
#
_entry.id   be679128dc2a3b6f2a41d24228687e2d
#
_cell.length_a   1.000
_cell.length_b   1.000
_cell.length_c   1.000
_cell.angle_alpha   90.00
_cell.angle_beta   90.00
_cell.angle_gamma   90.00
#
_symmetry.space_group_name_H-M   'P 1'
#
loop_
_entity.id
_entity.type
_entity.pdbx_description
1 polymer ?
#
loop_
_entity_poly.entity_id
_entity_poly.type
_entity_poly.pdbx_seq_one_letter_code
_entity_poly.pdbx_strand_id
1 'polypeptide(L)'
;IGTFHGLCNRFLRAHWKLANLPQSFQILDTQDQLSAVKRLLKQFNIDDERFPPKQVQWFIAGCKEEGQRPKDVMVRDPETRQKVELYQLYEDQCQREGVVDFGELMLRSYELLRDNEPLREHYRQRFTHILIDEFQDTNKLQYAWIKLLSGAGSAVLAVGDDDQSIYAFRGARV
;
A
#
# COMPACT_ATOMS: atom_id res chain seq x y z
N ILE A 1 4.25 -7.77 19.97
CA ILE A 1 4.08 -6.38 19.58
C ILE A 1 4.99 -6.09 18.41
N GLY A 2 4.42 -5.65 17.33
CA GLY A 2 5.19 -5.35 16.16
C GLY A 2 4.71 -4.08 15.50
N THR A 3 5.36 -3.73 14.39
CA THR A 3 4.93 -2.62 13.59
C THR A 3 3.72 -3.04 12.77
N PHE A 4 3.04 -2.05 12.21
CA PHE A 4 1.92 -2.31 11.32
C PHE A 4 2.40 -3.03 10.07
N HIS A 5 3.54 -2.63 9.52
CA HIS A 5 4.14 -3.34 8.39
C HIS A 5 4.48 -4.78 8.75
N GLY A 6 4.98 -5.00 9.96
CA GLY A 6 5.29 -6.34 10.42
C GLY A 6 4.05 -7.21 10.52
N LEU A 7 2.96 -6.64 11.01
CA LEU A 7 1.71 -7.37 11.07
C LEU A 7 1.21 -7.72 9.68
N CYS A 8 1.27 -6.76 8.76
CA CYS A 8 0.86 -7.01 7.38
C CYS A 8 1.73 -8.11 6.74
N ASN A 9 3.02 -8.09 7.01
CA ASN A 9 3.91 -9.12 6.50
C ASN A 9 3.49 -10.50 7.01
N ARG A 10 3.28 -10.63 8.31
CA ARG A 10 2.86 -11.90 8.89
C ARG A 10 1.51 -12.35 8.34
N PHE A 11 0.60 -11.39 8.17
CA PHE A 11 -0.72 -11.68 7.63
C PHE A 11 -0.62 -12.23 6.21
N LEU A 12 0.16 -11.58 5.35
CA LEU A 12 0.32 -12.04 3.98
C LEU A 12 1.06 -13.38 3.90
N ARG A 13 2.00 -13.61 4.82
CA ARG A 13 2.69 -14.90 4.86
C ARG A 13 1.76 -16.04 5.23
N ALA A 14 0.83 -15.76 6.15
CA ALA A 14 -0.16 -16.76 6.56
C ALA A 14 -1.18 -17.03 5.45
N HIS A 15 -1.47 -16.02 4.64
CA HIS A 15 -2.53 -16.11 3.63
C HIS A 15 -2.02 -15.86 2.22
N TRP A 16 -0.83 -16.39 1.93
CA TRP A 16 -0.17 -16.14 0.66
C TRP A 16 -1.00 -16.57 -0.54
N LYS A 17 -1.75 -17.68 -0.43
CA LYS A 17 -2.58 -18.14 -1.54
C LYS A 17 -3.69 -17.15 -1.86
N LEU A 18 -4.40 -16.70 -0.84
CA LEU A 18 -5.47 -15.72 -1.03
C LEU A 18 -4.92 -14.41 -1.55
N ALA A 19 -3.70 -14.06 -1.13
CA ALA A 19 -3.05 -12.84 -1.55
C ALA A 19 -2.44 -12.93 -2.96
N ASN A 20 -2.50 -14.11 -3.58
CA ASN A 20 -1.93 -14.35 -4.90
C ASN A 20 -0.44 -14.09 -4.92
N LEU A 21 0.25 -14.58 -3.89
CA LEU A 21 1.70 -14.46 -3.75
C LEU A 21 2.31 -15.85 -3.63
N PRO A 22 3.58 -16.02 -3.98
CA PRO A 22 4.26 -17.28 -3.65
C PRO A 22 4.49 -17.36 -2.15
N GLN A 23 4.56 -18.57 -1.64
CA GLN A 23 4.76 -18.77 -0.21
C GLN A 23 6.04 -18.10 0.28
N SER A 24 7.06 -18.10 -0.56
CA SER A 24 8.37 -17.57 -0.22
C SER A 24 8.59 -16.16 -0.78
N PHE A 25 7.54 -15.37 -0.94
CA PHE A 25 7.70 -14.04 -1.49
C PHE A 25 8.72 -13.23 -0.68
N GLN A 26 9.41 -12.31 -1.37
CA GLN A 26 10.42 -11.50 -0.74
C GLN A 26 10.00 -10.04 -0.70
N ILE A 27 10.54 -9.31 0.26
CA ILE A 27 10.21 -7.91 0.44
C ILE A 27 11.34 -7.07 -0.14
N LEU A 28 10.96 -6.09 -0.96
CA LEU A 28 11.90 -5.10 -1.50
C LEU A 28 11.95 -3.92 -0.55
N ASP A 29 13.15 -3.61 -0.06
CA ASP A 29 13.31 -2.36 0.68
C ASP A 29 13.39 -1.20 -0.33
N THR A 30 13.59 0.01 0.18
CA THR A 30 13.61 1.20 -0.67
C THR A 30 14.69 1.12 -1.74
N GLN A 31 15.86 0.62 -1.38
CA GLN A 31 16.97 0.49 -2.31
C GLN A 31 16.66 -0.56 -3.37
N ASP A 32 16.12 -1.69 -2.97
CA ASP A 32 15.75 -2.76 -3.90
C ASP A 32 14.66 -2.28 -4.84
N GLN A 33 13.71 -1.51 -4.34
CA GLN A 33 12.64 -0.96 -5.16
C GLN A 33 13.21 -0.03 -6.23
N LEU A 34 14.15 0.83 -5.84
CA LEU A 34 14.80 1.72 -6.80
C LEU A 34 15.53 0.93 -7.88
N SER A 35 16.24 -0.12 -7.49
CA SER A 35 16.93 -0.97 -8.44
C SER A 35 15.96 -1.64 -9.41
N ALA A 36 14.82 -2.09 -8.89
CA ALA A 36 13.79 -2.70 -9.74
C ALA A 36 13.25 -1.70 -10.75
N VAL A 37 13.02 -0.45 -10.32
CA VAL A 37 12.55 0.60 -11.22
C VAL A 37 13.58 0.88 -12.30
N LYS A 38 14.86 0.96 -11.92
CA LYS A 38 15.92 1.19 -12.90
C LYS A 38 15.99 0.09 -13.97
N ARG A 39 15.86 -1.17 -13.52
CA ARG A 39 15.85 -2.29 -14.46
C ARG A 39 14.65 -2.22 -15.40
N LEU A 40 13.51 -1.83 -14.87
CA LEU A 40 12.29 -1.70 -15.65
C LEU A 40 12.44 -0.65 -16.74
N LEU A 41 12.95 0.53 -16.38
CA LEU A 41 13.15 1.59 -17.37
C LEU A 41 14.09 1.16 -18.47
N LYS A 42 15.17 0.48 -18.09
CA LYS A 42 16.14 -0.01 -19.07
C LYS A 42 15.53 -1.07 -19.98
N GLN A 43 14.75 -1.96 -19.39
CA GLN A 43 14.14 -3.07 -20.15
C GLN A 43 13.18 -2.55 -21.24
N PHE A 44 12.46 -1.49 -20.94
CA PHE A 44 11.47 -0.94 -21.87
C PHE A 44 11.99 0.29 -22.62
N ASN A 45 13.30 0.55 -22.56
CA ASN A 45 13.94 1.65 -23.28
C ASN A 45 13.27 3.00 -22.97
N ILE A 46 12.96 3.21 -21.70
CA ILE A 46 12.37 4.48 -21.26
C ILE A 46 13.50 5.44 -20.93
N ASP A 47 13.35 6.70 -21.40
CA ASP A 47 14.34 7.74 -21.16
C ASP A 47 14.36 8.10 -19.67
N ASP A 48 15.47 7.77 -19.00
CA ASP A 48 15.59 8.01 -17.56
C ASP A 48 15.89 9.47 -17.22
N GLU A 49 16.16 10.31 -18.20
CA GLU A 49 16.22 11.74 -17.97
C GLU A 49 14.82 12.34 -17.90
N ARG A 50 13.93 11.85 -18.76
CA ARG A 50 12.55 12.27 -18.75
C ARG A 50 11.78 11.70 -17.57
N PHE A 51 12.09 10.45 -17.21
CA PHE A 51 11.46 9.75 -16.09
C PHE A 51 12.53 9.25 -15.14
N PRO A 52 13.09 10.14 -14.30
CA PRO A 52 14.13 9.72 -13.37
C PRO A 52 13.64 8.60 -12.46
N PRO A 53 14.46 7.57 -12.24
CA PRO A 53 14.01 6.40 -11.47
C PRO A 53 13.47 6.74 -10.10
N LYS A 54 14.08 7.69 -9.38
CA LYS A 54 13.58 8.08 -8.07
C LYS A 54 12.19 8.70 -8.15
N GLN A 55 11.93 9.48 -9.18
CA GLN A 55 10.61 10.09 -9.36
C GLN A 55 9.57 9.05 -9.68
N VAL A 56 9.92 8.06 -10.49
CA VAL A 56 9.01 6.94 -10.77
C VAL A 56 8.73 6.18 -9.48
N GLN A 57 9.77 5.92 -8.69
CA GLN A 57 9.62 5.24 -7.41
C GLN A 57 8.70 6.02 -6.49
N TRP A 58 8.90 7.34 -6.38
CA TRP A 58 8.06 8.17 -5.53
C TRP A 58 6.61 8.19 -6.01
N PHE A 59 6.41 8.20 -7.32
CA PHE A 59 5.06 8.16 -7.87
C PHE A 59 4.36 6.86 -7.46
N ILE A 60 5.03 5.73 -7.62
CA ILE A 60 4.46 4.43 -7.28
C ILE A 60 4.18 4.35 -5.78
N ALA A 61 5.15 4.74 -4.95
CA ALA A 61 4.97 4.73 -3.51
C ALA A 61 3.82 5.63 -3.09
N GLY A 62 3.74 6.83 -3.69
CA GLY A 62 2.67 7.76 -3.38
C GLY A 62 1.30 7.23 -3.77
N CYS A 63 1.19 6.58 -4.92
CA CYS A 63 -0.06 5.97 -5.33
C CYS A 63 -0.51 4.91 -4.33
N LYS A 64 0.41 4.07 -3.87
CA LYS A 64 0.06 3.04 -2.90
C LYS A 64 -0.36 3.63 -1.57
N GLU A 65 0.29 4.72 -1.14
CA GLU A 65 -0.11 5.42 0.08
C GLU A 65 -1.50 6.04 -0.05
N GLU A 66 -1.90 6.37 -1.28
CA GLU A 66 -3.25 6.87 -1.54
C GLU A 66 -4.25 5.74 -1.79
N GLY A 67 -3.82 4.50 -1.67
CA GLY A 67 -4.69 3.35 -1.88
C GLY A 67 -5.04 3.12 -3.33
N GLN A 68 -4.21 3.60 -4.26
CA GLN A 68 -4.52 3.55 -5.68
C GLN A 68 -3.66 2.54 -6.42
N ARG A 69 -4.34 1.66 -7.15
CA ARG A 69 -3.70 0.81 -8.16
C ARG A 69 -3.61 1.60 -9.46
N PRO A 70 -2.84 1.13 -10.45
CA PRO A 70 -2.75 1.88 -11.71
C PRO A 70 -4.12 2.26 -12.31
N LYS A 71 -5.09 1.36 -12.21
CA LYS A 71 -6.43 1.61 -12.75
C LYS A 71 -7.19 2.72 -12.03
N ASP A 72 -6.77 3.03 -10.80
CA ASP A 72 -7.46 4.00 -9.96
C ASP A 72 -6.93 5.41 -10.10
N VAL A 73 -5.79 5.57 -10.77
CA VAL A 73 -5.14 6.87 -10.87
C VAL A 73 -5.82 7.71 -11.94
N MET A 74 -6.20 8.93 -11.57
CA MET A 74 -6.81 9.85 -12.53
C MET A 74 -5.74 10.40 -13.47
N VAL A 75 -5.92 10.17 -14.77
CA VAL A 75 -4.97 10.58 -15.78
C VAL A 75 -5.49 11.85 -16.45
N ARG A 76 -4.75 12.94 -16.33
CA ARG A 76 -5.16 14.22 -16.90
C ARG A 76 -4.20 14.74 -17.97
N ASP A 77 -3.03 14.14 -18.10
CA ASP A 77 -2.03 14.59 -19.06
C ASP A 77 -1.20 13.39 -19.54
N PRO A 78 -0.47 13.55 -20.65
CA PRO A 78 0.31 12.45 -21.21
C PRO A 78 1.42 11.96 -20.27
N GLU A 79 2.01 12.85 -19.48
CA GLU A 79 3.07 12.46 -18.57
C GLU A 79 2.55 11.54 -17.47
N THR A 80 1.41 11.89 -16.88
CA THR A 80 0.79 11.04 -15.87
C THR A 80 0.38 9.70 -16.46
N ARG A 81 -0.14 9.71 -17.70
CA ARG A 81 -0.49 8.46 -18.36
C ARG A 81 0.71 7.54 -18.47
N GLN A 82 1.86 8.10 -18.84
CA GLN A 82 3.06 7.29 -18.97
C GLN A 82 3.55 6.78 -17.62
N LYS A 83 3.46 7.59 -16.59
CA LYS A 83 3.81 7.14 -15.24
C LYS A 83 2.89 6.01 -14.76
N VAL A 84 1.60 6.08 -15.09
CA VAL A 84 0.67 5.03 -14.74
C VAL A 84 1.01 3.74 -15.48
N GLU A 85 1.41 3.84 -16.75
CA GLU A 85 1.84 2.68 -17.49
C GLU A 85 3.08 2.05 -16.87
N LEU A 86 4.03 2.87 -16.43
CA LEU A 86 5.21 2.39 -15.73
C LEU A 86 4.84 1.71 -14.42
N TYR A 87 3.89 2.27 -13.69
CA TYR A 87 3.39 1.67 -12.46
C TYR A 87 2.81 0.28 -12.76
N GLN A 88 2.02 0.16 -13.82
CA GLN A 88 1.45 -1.13 -14.19
C GLN A 88 2.54 -2.15 -14.54
N LEU A 89 3.53 -1.72 -15.31
CA LEU A 89 4.65 -2.61 -15.68
C LEU A 89 5.42 -3.05 -14.43
N TYR A 90 5.61 -2.14 -13.49
CA TYR A 90 6.28 -2.44 -12.23
C TYR A 90 5.48 -3.48 -11.44
N GLU A 91 4.17 -3.30 -11.35
CA GLU A 91 3.31 -4.25 -10.65
C GLU A 91 3.39 -5.64 -11.29
N ASP A 92 3.36 -5.68 -12.61
CA ASP A 92 3.43 -6.94 -13.33
C ASP A 92 4.77 -7.65 -13.07
N GLN A 93 5.85 -6.88 -13.06
CA GLN A 93 7.18 -7.45 -12.82
C GLN A 93 7.30 -7.98 -11.39
N CYS A 94 6.82 -7.22 -10.43
CA CYS A 94 6.85 -7.66 -9.03
C CYS A 94 6.04 -8.94 -8.84
N GLN A 95 4.89 -9.03 -9.50
CA GLN A 95 4.05 -10.22 -9.41
C GLN A 95 4.78 -11.44 -10.01
N ARG A 96 5.43 -11.25 -11.16
CA ARG A 96 6.17 -12.35 -11.79
C ARG A 96 7.35 -12.81 -10.93
N GLU A 97 8.03 -11.86 -10.28
CA GLU A 97 9.21 -12.19 -9.49
C GLU A 97 8.86 -12.62 -8.06
N GLY A 98 7.61 -12.49 -7.67
CA GLY A 98 7.19 -12.88 -6.34
C GLY A 98 7.76 -11.98 -5.26
N VAL A 99 7.77 -10.66 -5.50
CA VAL A 99 8.28 -9.68 -4.55
C VAL A 99 7.23 -8.62 -4.26
N VAL A 100 7.33 -8.03 -3.08
CA VAL A 100 6.44 -6.95 -2.66
C VAL A 100 7.28 -5.84 -2.03
N ASP A 101 6.91 -4.59 -2.29
CA ASP A 101 7.57 -3.47 -1.62
C ASP A 101 6.80 -3.14 -0.33
N PHE A 102 7.31 -2.19 0.44
CA PHE A 102 6.69 -1.85 1.73
C PHE A 102 5.26 -1.33 1.56
N GLY A 103 5.02 -0.51 0.54
CA GLY A 103 3.67 -0.01 0.28
C GLY A 103 2.72 -1.14 -0.07
N GLU A 104 3.22 -2.13 -0.77
CA GLU A 104 2.42 -3.27 -1.17
C GLU A 104 1.98 -4.10 0.03
N LEU A 105 2.82 -4.21 1.05
CA LEU A 105 2.43 -4.97 2.25
C LEU A 105 1.13 -4.43 2.83
N MET A 106 1.03 -3.12 2.95
CA MET A 106 -0.16 -2.50 3.52
C MET A 106 -1.34 -2.52 2.55
N LEU A 107 -1.08 -2.19 1.30
CA LEU A 107 -2.17 -2.10 0.32
C LEU A 107 -2.76 -3.46 0.02
N ARG A 108 -1.92 -4.48 -0.18
CA ARG A 108 -2.41 -5.82 -0.48
C ARG A 108 -3.15 -6.42 0.72
N SER A 109 -2.65 -6.20 1.92
CA SER A 109 -3.33 -6.65 3.13
C SER A 109 -4.69 -5.99 3.27
N TYR A 110 -4.76 -4.69 3.00
CA TYR A 110 -6.02 -3.96 3.03
C TYR A 110 -7.02 -4.54 2.03
N GLU A 111 -6.57 -4.77 0.80
CA GLU A 111 -7.45 -5.31 -0.24
C GLU A 111 -7.96 -6.69 0.12
N LEU A 112 -7.08 -7.52 0.68
CA LEU A 112 -7.46 -8.87 1.06
C LEU A 112 -8.52 -8.86 2.16
N LEU A 113 -8.35 -8.01 3.15
CA LEU A 113 -9.34 -7.90 4.23
C LEU A 113 -10.64 -7.26 3.74
N ARG A 114 -10.54 -6.27 2.84
CA ARG A 114 -11.72 -5.64 2.29
C ARG A 114 -12.60 -6.65 1.56
N ASP A 115 -11.98 -7.55 0.83
CA ASP A 115 -12.70 -8.48 -0.03
C ASP A 115 -13.04 -9.81 0.66
N ASN A 116 -12.58 -10.02 1.89
CA ASN A 116 -12.80 -11.27 2.62
C ASN A 116 -13.32 -10.99 4.02
N GLU A 117 -14.64 -10.97 4.15
CA GLU A 117 -15.25 -10.63 5.43
C GLU A 117 -14.83 -11.56 6.58
N PRO A 118 -14.81 -12.88 6.41
CA PRO A 118 -14.39 -13.73 7.52
C PRO A 118 -12.97 -13.44 7.99
N LEU A 119 -12.06 -13.16 7.07
CA LEU A 119 -10.70 -12.78 7.44
C LEU A 119 -10.69 -11.45 8.18
N ARG A 120 -11.46 -10.49 7.70
CA ARG A 120 -11.54 -9.18 8.34
C ARG A 120 -12.02 -9.30 9.78
N GLU A 121 -13.05 -10.10 10.01
CA GLU A 121 -13.57 -10.27 11.36
C GLU A 121 -12.56 -10.96 12.27
N HIS A 122 -11.84 -11.94 11.73
CA HIS A 122 -10.84 -12.65 12.50
C HIS A 122 -9.69 -11.78 12.96
N TYR A 123 -9.24 -10.86 12.08
CA TYR A 123 -8.06 -10.05 12.34
C TYR A 123 -8.36 -8.62 12.80
N ARG A 124 -9.62 -8.21 12.78
CA ARG A 124 -9.98 -6.81 13.01
C ARG A 124 -9.38 -6.26 14.30
N GLN A 125 -9.50 -6.98 15.39
CA GLN A 125 -9.02 -6.47 16.66
C GLN A 125 -7.52 -6.25 16.67
N ARG A 126 -6.78 -7.18 16.09
CA ARG A 126 -5.31 -7.04 16.03
C ARG A 126 -4.88 -5.87 15.19
N PHE A 127 -5.49 -5.72 14.02
CA PHE A 127 -5.14 -4.60 13.14
C PHE A 127 -5.54 -3.26 13.77
N THR A 128 -6.71 -3.21 14.38
CA THR A 128 -7.16 -1.99 15.04
C THR A 128 -6.18 -1.58 16.14
N HIS A 129 -5.77 -2.53 16.94
CA HIS A 129 -4.88 -2.25 18.06
C HIS A 129 -3.55 -1.67 17.59
N ILE A 130 -2.94 -2.27 16.59
CA ILE A 130 -1.64 -1.82 16.10
C ILE A 130 -1.77 -0.54 15.29
N LEU A 131 -2.83 -0.39 14.52
CA LEU A 131 -3.05 0.83 13.75
C LEU A 131 -3.18 2.05 14.66
N ILE A 132 -3.85 1.88 15.80
CA ILE A 132 -3.96 2.96 16.78
C ILE A 132 -2.60 3.40 17.28
N ASP A 133 -1.72 2.43 17.59
CA ASP A 133 -0.40 2.75 18.13
C ASP A 133 0.49 3.46 17.11
N GLU A 134 0.31 3.17 15.84
CA GLU A 134 1.17 3.73 14.79
C GLU A 134 0.51 4.86 14.02
N PHE A 135 -0.61 5.34 14.50
CA PHE A 135 -1.36 6.39 13.82
C PHE A 135 -0.70 7.73 14.06
N GLN A 136 0.32 8.04 13.27
CA GLN A 136 1.02 9.32 13.38
C GLN A 136 0.92 10.13 12.11
N ASP A 137 1.22 9.52 10.97
CA ASP A 137 1.11 10.18 9.67
C ASP A 137 -0.12 9.65 8.96
N THR A 138 -0.92 10.55 8.45
CA THR A 138 -2.19 10.17 7.85
C THR A 138 -2.11 10.25 6.33
N ASN A 139 -2.42 9.15 5.67
CA ASN A 139 -2.59 9.14 4.22
C ASN A 139 -3.91 8.44 3.90
N LYS A 140 -4.25 8.40 2.63
CA LYS A 140 -5.55 7.85 2.24
C LYS A 140 -5.66 6.36 2.55
N LEU A 141 -4.58 5.63 2.42
CA LEU A 141 -4.61 4.20 2.73
C LEU A 141 -4.88 3.97 4.20
N GLN A 142 -4.24 4.73 5.09
CA GLN A 142 -4.51 4.62 6.52
C GLN A 142 -5.94 4.99 6.85
N TYR A 143 -6.47 6.01 6.19
CA TYR A 143 -7.86 6.39 6.36
C TYR A 143 -8.78 5.25 5.91
N ALA A 144 -8.47 4.63 4.78
CA ALA A 144 -9.24 3.50 4.29
C ALA A 144 -9.19 2.32 5.26
N TRP A 145 -8.04 2.08 5.87
CA TRP A 145 -7.90 1.06 6.91
C TRP A 145 -8.84 1.33 8.08
N ILE A 146 -8.85 2.58 8.54
CA ILE A 146 -9.71 2.96 9.67
C ILE A 146 -11.18 2.78 9.31
N LYS A 147 -11.59 3.21 8.12
CA LYS A 147 -12.96 3.05 7.69
C LYS A 147 -13.35 1.58 7.58
N LEU A 148 -12.45 0.77 7.07
CA LEU A 148 -12.71 -0.66 6.93
C LEU A 148 -12.94 -1.31 8.28
N LEU A 149 -12.14 -0.95 9.27
CA LEU A 149 -12.22 -1.55 10.59
C LEU A 149 -13.36 -0.98 11.43
N SER A 150 -13.67 0.31 11.24
CA SER A 150 -14.72 0.95 12.05
C SER A 150 -16.12 0.59 11.60
N GLY A 151 -16.25 0.07 10.37
CA GLY A 151 -17.58 -0.28 9.86
C GLY A 151 -18.28 -1.33 10.69
N ALA A 152 -17.57 -2.03 11.56
CA ALA A 152 -18.16 -3.08 12.37
C ALA A 152 -17.73 -3.02 13.83
N GLY A 153 -17.04 -1.94 14.25
CA GLY A 153 -16.58 -1.88 15.62
C GLY A 153 -16.48 -0.47 16.14
N SER A 154 -16.78 -0.31 17.42
CA SER A 154 -16.71 0.97 18.07
C SER A 154 -15.30 1.34 18.52
N ALA A 155 -14.39 0.39 18.55
CA ALA A 155 -13.05 0.63 19.06
C ALA A 155 -12.31 1.67 18.22
N VAL A 156 -12.44 1.59 16.90
CA VAL A 156 -11.79 2.53 16.01
C VAL A 156 -12.46 3.90 16.13
N LEU A 157 -13.77 3.91 16.28
CA LEU A 157 -14.49 5.18 16.48
C LEU A 157 -14.07 5.85 17.77
N ALA A 158 -13.82 5.07 18.82
CA ALA A 158 -13.37 5.63 20.09
C ALA A 158 -12.01 6.31 19.93
N VAL A 159 -11.14 5.76 19.13
CA VAL A 159 -9.86 6.41 18.82
C VAL A 159 -10.09 7.64 17.97
N GLY A 160 -11.03 7.54 17.03
CA GLY A 160 -11.39 8.67 16.20
C GLY A 160 -11.98 9.82 16.99
N ASP A 161 -12.47 9.56 18.19
CA ASP A 161 -12.99 10.62 19.05
C ASP A 161 -11.87 11.47 19.63
N ASP A 162 -10.62 11.04 19.52
CA ASP A 162 -9.50 11.92 19.84
C ASP A 162 -9.51 13.03 18.79
N ASP A 163 -9.91 14.23 19.22
CA ASP A 163 -10.07 15.36 18.31
C ASP A 163 -8.84 15.60 17.48
N GLN A 164 -7.67 15.48 18.08
CA GLN A 164 -6.43 15.74 17.36
C GLN A 164 -6.19 14.71 16.25
N SER A 165 -6.46 13.45 16.54
CA SER A 165 -6.31 12.42 15.54
C SER A 165 -7.23 12.63 14.36
N ILE A 166 -8.48 12.99 14.64
CA ILE A 166 -9.45 13.26 13.59
C ILE A 166 -9.03 14.45 12.75
N TYR A 167 -8.58 15.52 13.37
CA TYR A 167 -8.16 16.71 12.64
C TYR A 167 -6.91 16.44 11.83
N ALA A 168 -5.94 15.74 12.38
CA ALA A 168 -4.75 15.38 11.63
C ALA A 168 -5.11 14.57 10.41
N PHE A 169 -6.03 13.65 10.56
CA PHE A 169 -6.53 12.84 9.47
C PHE A 169 -7.14 13.70 8.37
N ARG A 170 -8.05 14.57 8.76
CA ARG A 170 -8.72 15.41 7.79
C ARG A 170 -7.75 16.38 7.13
N GLY A 171 -6.82 16.93 7.90
CA GLY A 171 -5.83 17.84 7.37
C GLY A 171 -4.94 17.19 6.34
N ALA A 172 -4.59 15.95 6.55
CA ALA A 172 -3.75 15.22 5.62
C ALA A 172 -4.45 14.95 4.30
N ARG A 173 -5.76 15.10 4.26
CA ARG A 173 -6.53 14.80 3.07
C ARG A 173 -6.97 16.03 2.31
N VAL A 174 -6.87 17.14 2.94
CA VAL A 174 -7.17 18.40 2.29
C VAL A 174 -5.94 18.91 1.57
#